data_ca4ff68cb44a69bee933df59e2beeb5d
#
_entry.id   ca4ff68cb44a69bee933df59e2beeb5d
#
_cell.length_a   1.000
_cell.length_b   1.000
_cell.length_c   1.000
_cell.angle_alpha   90.00
_cell.angle_beta   90.00
_cell.angle_gamma   90.00
#
_symmetry.space_group_name_H-M   'P 1'
#
loop_
_entity.id
_entity.type
_entity.pdbx_description
1 polymer ?
#
loop_
_entity_poly.entity_id
_entity_poly.type
_entity_poly.pdbx_seq_one_letter_code
_entity_poly.pdbx_strand_id
1 'polypeptide(L)'
;MLTRRMFSTLATLLMLASGTPALAQDQSIVVASTTSTQDSGLFDHILPLFEEKTGIDVKVVAQGTGQALDTARRGDADVVFVHAKAQEEKFIEEGFGVKRFDVMYNDFVLIGPKSDPAGISGTKDIAAALTAIETKEAPFVSRGDKSGTHSAELRLWKAAGVDIEAVKGPWYKEIGQGMGAALNTASAMNAYVLSDRGTWLSFKNRGELDVVVEGDKRLFNQYGVMLVNPEKHPSVKAEAGQSFIDWLISPEGQAAIGEYKIDGKQLFYPNAEQERS
;
A
#
# COMPACT_ATOMS: atom_id res chain seq x y z
N MET A 1 -77.30 37.04 -45.30
CA MET A 1 -75.93 37.06 -45.82
C MET A 1 -75.01 36.76 -44.60
N LEU A 2 -74.45 35.55 -44.53
CA LEU A 2 -73.75 35.04 -43.36
C LEU A 2 -72.27 35.24 -43.57
N THR A 3 -71.58 35.87 -42.64
CA THR A 3 -70.16 35.97 -42.56
C THR A 3 -69.62 34.95 -41.55
N ARG A 4 -68.87 33.97 -42.04
CA ARG A 4 -68.16 32.97 -41.28
C ARG A 4 -66.87 33.58 -40.63
N ARG A 5 -66.77 33.58 -39.33
CA ARG A 5 -65.58 33.87 -38.59
C ARG A 5 -64.84 32.54 -38.35
N MET A 6 -63.63 32.41 -38.91
CA MET A 6 -62.65 31.33 -38.62
C MET A 6 -61.89 31.68 -37.29
N PHE A 7 -62.03 30.83 -36.32
CA PHE A 7 -61.17 30.85 -35.10
C PHE A 7 -59.99 29.92 -35.38
N SER A 8 -58.77 30.52 -35.47
CA SER A 8 -57.53 29.77 -35.44
C SER A 8 -57.08 29.57 -34.01
N THR A 9 -57.13 28.34 -33.52
CA THR A 9 -56.56 27.93 -32.23
C THR A 9 -55.12 27.53 -32.42
N LEU A 10 -54.18 28.32 -31.89
CA LEU A 10 -52.76 28.03 -31.83
C LEU A 10 -52.51 27.16 -30.62
N ALA A 11 -52.27 25.87 -30.84
CA ALA A 11 -51.88 24.92 -29.80
C ALA A 11 -50.38 25.02 -29.57
N THR A 12 -49.96 25.64 -28.46
CA THR A 12 -48.56 25.68 -28.01
C THR A 12 -48.23 24.36 -27.32
N LEU A 13 -47.44 23.52 -28.00
CA LEU A 13 -46.95 22.26 -27.46
C LEU A 13 -45.77 22.56 -26.51
N LEU A 14 -46.03 22.53 -25.19
CA LEU A 14 -44.99 22.61 -24.17
C LEU A 14 -44.30 21.22 -24.09
N MET A 15 -43.10 21.07 -24.69
CA MET A 15 -42.27 19.91 -24.43
C MET A 15 -41.63 20.05 -23.02
N LEU A 16 -42.19 19.36 -22.06
CA LEU A 16 -41.56 19.08 -20.78
C LEU A 16 -40.38 18.10 -21.04
N ALA A 17 -39.19 18.63 -21.12
CA ALA A 17 -37.98 17.82 -21.05
C ALA A 17 -37.89 17.22 -19.63
N SER A 18 -38.40 16.01 -19.47
CA SER A 18 -38.20 15.19 -18.28
C SER A 18 -36.72 14.75 -18.27
N GLY A 19 -35.86 15.58 -17.70
CA GLY A 19 -34.51 15.13 -17.30
C GLY A 19 -34.69 14.03 -16.26
N THR A 20 -34.56 12.78 -16.64
CA THR A 20 -34.35 11.68 -15.69
C THR A 20 -33.09 12.01 -14.90
N PRO A 21 -33.17 12.09 -13.55
CA PRO A 21 -31.96 12.12 -12.77
C PRO A 21 -31.21 10.82 -13.11
N ALA A 22 -30.02 10.94 -13.70
CA ALA A 22 -29.09 9.83 -13.74
C ALA A 22 -28.87 9.47 -12.28
N LEU A 23 -29.40 8.33 -11.85
CA LEU A 23 -29.02 7.72 -10.58
C LEU A 23 -27.50 7.59 -10.67
N ALA A 24 -26.77 8.33 -9.85
CA ALA A 24 -25.36 8.10 -9.66
C ALA A 24 -25.24 6.63 -9.26
N GLN A 25 -24.78 5.81 -10.18
CA GLN A 25 -24.51 4.41 -9.92
C GLN A 25 -23.43 4.45 -8.84
N ASP A 26 -23.68 3.89 -7.66
CA ASP A 26 -22.69 3.74 -6.61
C ASP A 26 -21.48 3.03 -7.21
N GLN A 27 -20.54 3.83 -7.70
CA GLN A 27 -19.32 3.30 -8.29
C GLN A 27 -18.43 2.92 -7.13
N SER A 28 -18.14 1.64 -7.00
CA SER A 28 -17.17 1.16 -6.03
C SER A 28 -16.10 0.36 -6.74
N ILE A 29 -14.86 0.48 -6.29
CA ILE A 29 -13.74 -0.33 -6.75
C ILE A 29 -13.16 -1.16 -5.61
N VAL A 30 -12.49 -2.25 -5.97
CA VAL A 30 -11.73 -3.09 -5.04
C VAL A 30 -10.24 -2.81 -5.25
N VAL A 31 -9.56 -2.39 -4.18
CA VAL A 31 -8.12 -2.17 -4.17
C VAL A 31 -7.45 -3.28 -3.35
N ALA A 32 -6.72 -4.17 -4.00
CA ALA A 32 -5.87 -5.15 -3.32
C ALA A 32 -4.60 -4.45 -2.82
N SER A 33 -4.40 -4.48 -1.50
CA SER A 33 -3.28 -3.81 -0.85
C SER A 33 -2.68 -4.64 0.27
N THR A 34 -1.77 -4.03 1.06
CA THR A 34 -1.08 -4.74 2.13
C THR A 34 -1.64 -4.40 3.51
N THR A 35 -1.56 -5.38 4.43
CA THR A 35 -1.91 -5.15 5.84
C THR A 35 -1.07 -4.03 6.46
N SER A 36 0.21 -3.91 6.09
CA SER A 36 1.06 -2.83 6.58
C SER A 36 0.62 -1.45 6.09
N THR A 37 0.09 -1.34 4.86
CA THR A 37 -0.48 -0.08 4.36
C THR A 37 -1.78 0.26 5.10
N GLN A 38 -2.66 -0.73 5.31
CA GLN A 38 -3.88 -0.55 6.10
C GLN A 38 -3.56 -0.16 7.55
N ASP A 39 -2.66 -0.89 8.20
CA ASP A 39 -2.30 -0.67 9.62
C ASP A 39 -1.57 0.66 9.84
N SER A 40 -1.00 1.26 8.80
CA SER A 40 -0.40 2.60 8.88
C SER A 40 -1.43 3.72 9.06
N GLY A 41 -2.71 3.47 8.75
CA GLY A 41 -3.79 4.47 8.80
C GLY A 41 -3.85 5.41 7.58
N LEU A 42 -3.00 5.21 6.56
CA LEU A 42 -2.99 6.06 5.38
C LEU A 42 -4.33 6.07 4.64
N PHE A 43 -4.94 4.89 4.49
CA PHE A 43 -6.22 4.79 3.77
C PHE A 43 -7.33 5.57 4.45
N ASP A 44 -7.40 5.56 5.78
CA ASP A 44 -8.40 6.32 6.54
C ASP A 44 -8.26 7.85 6.32
N HIS A 45 -7.08 8.30 5.92
CA HIS A 45 -6.81 9.69 5.61
C HIS A 45 -7.09 10.04 4.14
N ILE A 46 -6.65 9.22 3.18
CA ILE A 46 -6.72 9.59 1.76
C ILE A 46 -8.02 9.18 1.06
N LEU A 47 -8.64 8.05 1.44
CA LEU A 47 -9.82 7.55 0.72
C LEU A 47 -11.04 8.46 0.85
N PRO A 48 -11.36 9.07 2.02
CA PRO A 48 -12.47 10.01 2.11
C PRO A 48 -12.31 11.22 1.18
N LEU A 49 -11.08 11.70 0.94
CA LEU A 49 -10.80 12.82 0.03
C LEU A 49 -11.08 12.45 -1.43
N PHE A 50 -10.70 11.24 -1.81
CA PHE A 50 -10.99 10.72 -3.14
C PHE A 50 -12.48 10.51 -3.36
N GLU A 51 -13.17 9.90 -2.38
CA GLU A 51 -14.60 9.62 -2.45
C GLU A 51 -15.42 10.92 -2.51
N GLU A 52 -15.09 11.92 -1.70
CA GLU A 52 -15.76 13.24 -1.72
C GLU A 52 -15.63 13.90 -3.11
N LYS A 53 -14.47 13.75 -3.74
CA LYS A 53 -14.20 14.34 -5.06
C LYS A 53 -14.89 13.65 -6.22
N THR A 54 -14.96 12.29 -6.17
CA THR A 54 -15.33 11.48 -7.34
C THR A 54 -16.66 10.74 -7.18
N GLY A 55 -17.13 10.54 -5.96
CA GLY A 55 -18.26 9.67 -5.64
C GLY A 55 -17.94 8.18 -5.80
N ILE A 56 -16.67 7.80 -5.94
CA ILE A 56 -16.23 6.40 -6.08
C ILE A 56 -15.81 5.86 -4.72
N ASP A 57 -16.55 4.86 -4.21
CA ASP A 57 -16.21 4.14 -2.98
C ASP A 57 -15.03 3.17 -3.22
N VAL A 58 -14.04 3.18 -2.33
CA VAL A 58 -12.85 2.33 -2.42
C VAL A 58 -12.87 1.26 -1.33
N LYS A 59 -13.05 0.00 -1.74
CA LYS A 59 -13.01 -1.16 -0.85
C LYS A 59 -11.61 -1.76 -0.83
N VAL A 60 -10.92 -1.58 0.28
CA VAL A 60 -9.55 -2.13 0.45
C VAL A 60 -9.62 -3.58 0.92
N VAL A 61 -8.90 -4.46 0.21
CA VAL A 61 -8.64 -5.84 0.61
C VAL A 61 -7.18 -5.92 1.03
N ALA A 62 -6.93 -5.83 2.34
CA ALA A 62 -5.60 -5.81 2.94
C ALA A 62 -5.08 -7.23 3.20
N GLN A 63 -3.95 -7.59 2.58
CA GLN A 63 -3.37 -8.93 2.60
C GLN A 63 -1.83 -8.85 2.64
N GLY A 64 -1.12 -9.98 2.56
CA GLY A 64 0.30 -9.97 2.19
C GLY A 64 0.46 -9.63 0.71
N THR A 65 1.60 -9.02 0.30
CA THR A 65 1.80 -8.58 -1.09
C THR A 65 1.55 -9.70 -2.11
N GLY A 66 2.07 -10.91 -1.87
CA GLY A 66 1.85 -12.04 -2.76
C GLY A 66 0.38 -12.39 -2.91
N GLN A 67 -0.37 -12.41 -1.80
CA GLN A 67 -1.81 -12.66 -1.80
C GLN A 67 -2.60 -11.55 -2.50
N ALA A 68 -2.21 -10.27 -2.31
CA ALA A 68 -2.83 -9.14 -2.99
C ALA A 68 -2.66 -9.25 -4.52
N LEU A 69 -1.45 -9.57 -4.98
CA LEU A 69 -1.17 -9.84 -6.38
C LEU A 69 -1.93 -11.06 -6.91
N ASP A 70 -2.07 -12.13 -6.12
CA ASP A 70 -2.84 -13.32 -6.50
C ASP A 70 -4.35 -13.02 -6.57
N THR A 71 -4.87 -12.18 -5.68
CA THR A 71 -6.26 -11.67 -5.75
C THR A 71 -6.48 -10.93 -7.06
N ALA A 72 -5.56 -10.05 -7.43
CA ALA A 72 -5.61 -9.32 -8.70
C ALA A 72 -5.43 -10.24 -9.94
N ARG A 73 -4.57 -11.27 -9.87
CA ARG A 73 -4.43 -12.26 -10.95
C ARG A 73 -5.70 -13.02 -11.26
N ARG A 74 -6.56 -13.21 -10.28
CA ARG A 74 -7.90 -13.85 -10.46
C ARG A 74 -8.96 -12.88 -10.97
N GLY A 75 -8.68 -11.56 -11.02
CA GLY A 75 -9.67 -10.54 -11.37
C GLY A 75 -10.61 -10.16 -10.22
N ASP A 76 -10.23 -10.47 -8.97
CA ASP A 76 -11.01 -10.17 -7.77
C ASP A 76 -10.69 -8.75 -7.22
N ALA A 77 -9.89 -7.97 -7.93
CA ALA A 77 -9.59 -6.57 -7.63
C ALA A 77 -9.52 -5.75 -8.92
N ASP A 78 -9.78 -4.45 -8.80
CA ASP A 78 -9.69 -3.49 -9.90
C ASP A 78 -8.31 -2.83 -9.96
N VAL A 79 -7.72 -2.58 -8.79
CA VAL A 79 -6.43 -1.91 -8.62
C VAL A 79 -5.57 -2.68 -7.61
N VAL A 80 -4.26 -2.66 -7.82
CA VAL A 80 -3.25 -3.13 -6.86
C VAL A 80 -2.46 -1.94 -6.35
N PHE A 81 -2.32 -1.80 -5.03
CA PHE A 81 -1.52 -0.77 -4.38
C PHE A 81 -0.63 -1.40 -3.30
N VAL A 82 0.62 -1.69 -3.64
CA VAL A 82 1.56 -2.47 -2.81
C VAL A 82 2.97 -1.88 -2.86
N HIS A 83 3.96 -2.52 -2.21
CA HIS A 83 5.32 -2.00 -2.07
C HIS A 83 6.40 -3.11 -2.20
N ALA A 84 6.33 -3.90 -3.26
CA ALA A 84 7.33 -4.92 -3.59
C ALA A 84 7.67 -4.86 -5.08
N LYS A 85 8.42 -3.84 -5.48
CA LYS A 85 8.68 -3.44 -6.88
C LYS A 85 8.97 -4.62 -7.80
N ALA A 86 9.84 -5.55 -7.44
CA ALA A 86 10.17 -6.68 -8.28
C ALA A 86 8.97 -7.62 -8.55
N GLN A 87 8.06 -7.80 -7.57
CA GLN A 87 6.85 -8.60 -7.75
C GLN A 87 5.81 -7.84 -8.58
N GLU A 88 5.75 -6.52 -8.44
CA GLU A 88 4.89 -5.62 -9.21
C GLU A 88 5.30 -5.59 -10.69
N GLU A 89 6.60 -5.44 -10.96
CA GLU A 89 7.16 -5.49 -12.32
C GLU A 89 6.86 -6.84 -12.98
N LYS A 90 7.04 -7.95 -12.26
CA LYS A 90 6.68 -9.28 -12.75
C LYS A 90 5.18 -9.41 -13.06
N PHE A 91 4.31 -8.82 -12.22
CA PHE A 91 2.87 -8.81 -12.46
C PHE A 91 2.50 -8.08 -13.76
N ILE A 92 3.20 -6.98 -14.08
CA ILE A 92 3.06 -6.27 -15.35
C ILE A 92 3.61 -7.11 -16.53
N GLU A 93 4.82 -7.68 -16.40
CA GLU A 93 5.45 -8.51 -17.44
C GLU A 93 4.59 -9.72 -17.79
N GLU A 94 3.92 -10.33 -16.83
CA GLU A 94 2.96 -11.42 -17.03
C GLU A 94 1.62 -10.95 -17.66
N GLY A 95 1.45 -9.63 -17.85
CA GLY A 95 0.29 -9.01 -18.48
C GLY A 95 -0.97 -8.95 -17.60
N PHE A 96 -0.85 -9.14 -16.28
CA PHE A 96 -1.98 -9.02 -15.34
C PHE A 96 -2.26 -7.58 -14.93
N GLY A 97 -1.31 -6.68 -15.04
CA GLY A 97 -1.49 -5.25 -14.85
C GLY A 97 -1.17 -4.49 -16.13
N VAL A 98 -1.71 -3.28 -16.27
CA VAL A 98 -1.52 -2.44 -17.47
C VAL A 98 -0.20 -1.68 -17.41
N LYS A 99 0.00 -0.90 -16.34
CA LYS A 99 1.18 -0.06 -16.11
C LYS A 99 1.38 0.13 -14.62
N ARG A 100 2.64 0.17 -14.19
CA ARG A 100 3.03 0.50 -12.83
C ARG A 100 3.36 1.99 -12.72
N PHE A 101 2.84 2.64 -11.67
CA PHE A 101 3.20 4.01 -11.32
C PHE A 101 3.83 4.02 -9.92
N ASP A 102 4.90 4.81 -9.74
CA ASP A 102 5.38 5.17 -8.42
C ASP A 102 4.41 6.15 -7.76
N VAL A 103 4.12 5.98 -6.48
CA VAL A 103 3.17 6.82 -5.74
C VAL A 103 3.87 7.58 -4.63
N MET A 104 4.58 6.86 -3.79
CA MET A 104 5.22 7.37 -2.58
C MET A 104 6.28 6.40 -2.11
N TYR A 105 7.10 6.82 -1.17
CA TYR A 105 7.97 5.92 -0.43
C TYR A 105 7.89 6.15 1.07
N ASN A 106 8.20 5.13 1.84
CA ASN A 106 8.66 5.22 3.20
C ASN A 106 9.94 4.39 3.33
N ASP A 107 10.42 4.16 4.53
CA ASP A 107 11.53 3.26 4.78
C ASP A 107 11.12 2.10 5.69
N PHE A 108 11.88 1.04 5.60
CA PHE A 108 11.95 0.05 6.65
C PHE A 108 12.89 0.53 7.75
N VAL A 109 12.65 0.04 8.95
CA VAL A 109 13.49 0.25 10.12
C VAL A 109 13.74 -1.10 10.79
N LEU A 110 14.94 -1.29 11.31
CA LEU A 110 15.21 -2.42 12.19
C LEU A 110 14.89 -2.00 13.61
N ILE A 111 13.95 -2.70 14.19
CA ILE A 111 13.53 -2.53 15.57
C ILE A 111 14.28 -3.56 16.42
N GLY A 112 14.63 -3.20 17.62
CA GLY A 112 15.29 -4.12 18.54
C GLY A 112 15.19 -3.66 20.00
N PRO A 113 15.57 -4.53 20.95
CA PRO A 113 15.53 -4.20 22.36
C PRO A 113 16.60 -3.16 22.71
N LYS A 114 16.28 -2.28 23.66
CA LYS A 114 17.23 -1.28 24.20
C LYS A 114 18.49 -1.90 24.80
N SER A 115 18.41 -3.17 25.23
CA SER A 115 19.56 -3.92 25.74
C SER A 115 20.60 -4.26 24.67
N ASP A 116 20.19 -4.20 23.39
CA ASP A 116 21.00 -4.35 22.19
C ASP A 116 22.02 -5.52 22.25
N PRO A 117 21.59 -6.77 22.39
CA PRO A 117 22.48 -7.92 22.52
C PRO A 117 23.40 -8.11 21.31
N ALA A 118 22.98 -7.65 20.12
CA ALA A 118 23.82 -7.68 18.92
C ALA A 118 24.83 -6.53 18.85
N GLY A 119 24.66 -5.44 19.62
CA GLY A 119 25.56 -4.29 19.63
C GLY A 119 25.51 -3.48 18.34
N ILE A 120 24.31 -3.25 17.82
CA ILE A 120 24.07 -2.64 16.49
C ILE A 120 23.37 -1.28 16.57
N SER A 121 22.94 -0.86 17.74
CA SER A 121 22.17 0.36 17.92
C SER A 121 22.92 1.59 17.40
N GLY A 122 22.24 2.38 16.56
CA GLY A 122 22.79 3.59 15.96
C GLY A 122 23.65 3.37 14.72
N THR A 123 23.91 2.12 14.29
CA THR A 123 24.56 1.89 12.98
C THR A 123 23.62 2.31 11.84
N LYS A 124 24.23 2.77 10.73
CA LYS A 124 23.54 3.07 9.47
C LYS A 124 23.78 2.01 8.39
N ASP A 125 24.39 0.89 8.76
CA ASP A 125 24.65 -0.23 7.86
C ASP A 125 23.81 -1.43 8.26
N ILE A 126 22.69 -1.61 7.56
CA ILE A 126 21.76 -2.71 7.83
C ILE A 126 22.39 -4.08 7.56
N ALA A 127 23.31 -4.21 6.59
CA ALA A 127 23.97 -5.50 6.34
C ALA A 127 24.92 -5.89 7.47
N ALA A 128 25.72 -4.94 7.95
CA ALA A 128 26.58 -5.17 9.11
C ALA A 128 25.75 -5.51 10.37
N ALA A 129 24.60 -4.84 10.56
CA ALA A 129 23.69 -5.13 11.66
C ALA A 129 23.12 -6.56 11.60
N LEU A 130 22.64 -6.98 10.44
CA LEU A 130 22.11 -8.33 10.24
C LEU A 130 23.21 -9.40 10.42
N THR A 131 24.42 -9.18 9.90
CA THR A 131 25.55 -10.08 10.14
C THR A 131 25.87 -10.20 11.64
N ALA A 132 25.81 -9.11 12.39
CA ALA A 132 26.04 -9.15 13.84
C ALA A 132 24.93 -9.91 14.59
N ILE A 133 23.66 -9.77 14.17
CA ILE A 133 22.54 -10.53 14.72
C ILE A 133 22.74 -12.04 14.49
N GLU A 134 23.07 -12.43 13.25
CA GLU A 134 23.33 -13.83 12.89
C GLU A 134 24.51 -14.39 13.67
N THR A 135 25.66 -13.71 13.65
CA THR A 135 26.89 -14.18 14.33
C THR A 135 26.70 -14.37 15.83
N LYS A 136 25.85 -13.57 16.48
CA LYS A 136 25.54 -13.67 17.91
C LYS A 136 24.31 -14.51 18.19
N GLU A 137 23.66 -15.04 17.18
CA GLU A 137 22.37 -15.73 17.29
C GLU A 137 21.36 -14.95 18.13
N ALA A 138 21.38 -13.61 18.00
CA ALA A 138 20.49 -12.74 18.77
C ALA A 138 19.04 -12.91 18.28
N PRO A 139 18.03 -12.98 19.19
CA PRO A 139 16.66 -13.27 18.82
C PRO A 139 16.14 -12.33 17.74
N PHE A 140 15.63 -12.89 16.65
CA PHE A 140 15.06 -12.18 15.52
C PHE A 140 13.68 -12.77 15.17
N VAL A 141 12.69 -11.90 14.95
CA VAL A 141 11.34 -12.28 14.51
C VAL A 141 11.17 -11.89 13.05
N SER A 142 10.90 -12.90 12.22
CA SER A 142 10.50 -12.72 10.83
C SER A 142 8.99 -12.87 10.68
N ARG A 143 8.41 -12.10 9.78
CA ARG A 143 7.00 -12.30 9.42
C ARG A 143 6.75 -13.69 8.83
N GLY A 144 7.64 -14.21 7.99
CA GLY A 144 7.53 -15.54 7.39
C GLY A 144 6.29 -15.77 6.51
N ASP A 145 5.58 -14.70 6.08
CA ASP A 145 4.24 -14.72 5.47
C ASP A 145 4.24 -14.35 3.98
N LYS A 146 5.41 -14.29 3.35
CA LYS A 146 5.60 -13.88 1.94
C LYS A 146 5.11 -12.45 1.63
N SER A 147 4.98 -11.60 2.63
CA SER A 147 4.63 -10.18 2.47
C SER A 147 5.76 -9.36 1.85
N GLY A 148 5.47 -8.11 1.51
CA GLY A 148 6.47 -7.14 1.06
C GLY A 148 7.58 -6.94 2.08
N THR A 149 7.25 -6.86 3.38
CA THR A 149 8.23 -6.77 4.48
C THR A 149 9.08 -8.02 4.58
N HIS A 150 8.49 -9.22 4.48
CA HIS A 150 9.26 -10.48 4.47
C HIS A 150 10.17 -10.56 3.24
N SER A 151 9.69 -10.16 2.07
CA SER A 151 10.52 -10.11 0.86
C SER A 151 11.68 -9.11 0.98
N ALA A 152 11.44 -7.95 1.61
CA ALA A 152 12.49 -6.97 1.91
C ALA A 152 13.52 -7.53 2.91
N GLU A 153 13.07 -8.20 3.96
CA GLU A 153 13.92 -8.86 4.96
C GLU A 153 14.86 -9.87 4.30
N LEU A 154 14.33 -10.80 3.49
CA LEU A 154 15.13 -11.81 2.79
C LEU A 154 16.15 -11.18 1.83
N ARG A 155 15.78 -10.10 1.15
CA ARG A 155 16.70 -9.32 0.31
C ARG A 155 17.83 -8.68 1.14
N LEU A 156 17.52 -8.19 2.33
CA LEU A 156 18.52 -7.59 3.23
C LEU A 156 19.48 -8.65 3.81
N TRP A 157 19.00 -9.83 4.20
CA TRP A 157 19.83 -10.98 4.60
C TRP A 157 20.79 -11.37 3.48
N LYS A 158 20.28 -11.49 2.25
CA LYS A 158 21.10 -11.77 1.07
C LYS A 158 22.15 -10.67 0.82
N ALA A 159 21.79 -9.40 0.98
CA ALA A 159 22.71 -8.27 0.85
C ALA A 159 23.78 -8.24 1.94
N ALA A 160 23.49 -8.82 3.12
CA ALA A 160 24.46 -9.06 4.19
C ALA A 160 25.37 -10.27 3.94
N GLY A 161 25.18 -11.00 2.84
CA GLY A 161 25.92 -12.23 2.55
C GLY A 161 25.46 -13.44 3.37
N VAL A 162 24.31 -13.36 4.03
CA VAL A 162 23.74 -14.39 4.91
C VAL A 162 22.68 -15.17 4.14
N ASP A 163 22.90 -16.47 3.95
CA ASP A 163 21.87 -17.40 3.50
C ASP A 163 21.02 -17.82 4.71
N ILE A 164 19.95 -17.04 4.99
CA ILE A 164 19.15 -17.25 6.18
C ILE A 164 18.50 -18.63 6.23
N GLU A 165 18.15 -19.22 5.09
CA GLU A 165 17.58 -20.57 5.02
C GLU A 165 18.57 -21.64 5.46
N ALA A 166 19.87 -21.42 5.25
CA ALA A 166 20.93 -22.33 5.65
C ALA A 166 21.34 -22.18 7.12
N VAL A 167 21.24 -20.96 7.69
CA VAL A 167 21.80 -20.65 9.02
C VAL A 167 20.74 -20.41 10.09
N LYS A 168 19.44 -20.28 9.72
CA LYS A 168 18.38 -20.06 10.70
C LYS A 168 18.30 -21.19 11.73
N GLY A 169 18.15 -20.79 12.98
CA GLY A 169 18.07 -21.68 14.12
C GLY A 169 17.03 -21.17 15.13
N PRO A 170 17.10 -21.56 16.41
CA PRO A 170 16.16 -21.10 17.44
C PRO A 170 16.08 -19.59 17.62
N TRP A 171 17.13 -18.85 17.21
CA TRP A 171 17.24 -17.41 17.27
C TRP A 171 16.36 -16.70 16.20
N TYR A 172 16.06 -17.36 15.08
CA TYR A 172 15.27 -16.80 13.97
C TYR A 172 13.88 -17.43 13.96
N LYS A 173 12.87 -16.62 14.31
CA LYS A 173 11.51 -17.09 14.49
C LYS A 173 10.58 -16.56 13.41
N GLU A 174 10.19 -17.43 12.50
CA GLU A 174 9.13 -17.16 11.52
C GLU A 174 7.76 -17.37 12.16
N ILE A 175 6.87 -16.36 12.10
CA ILE A 175 5.56 -16.44 12.76
C ILE A 175 4.40 -16.67 11.80
N GLY A 176 4.58 -16.49 10.49
CA GLY A 176 3.55 -16.68 9.46
C GLY A 176 2.39 -15.68 9.56
N GLN A 177 2.59 -14.49 10.14
CA GLN A 177 1.52 -13.54 10.42
C GLN A 177 1.91 -12.10 10.04
N GLY A 178 0.93 -11.16 10.09
CA GLY A 178 1.10 -9.75 9.76
C GLY A 178 2.01 -8.97 10.70
N MET A 179 2.33 -7.72 10.33
CA MET A 179 3.33 -6.89 11.00
C MET A 179 3.00 -6.61 12.47
N GLY A 180 1.75 -6.35 12.80
CA GLY A 180 1.32 -6.14 14.20
C GLY A 180 1.60 -7.35 15.10
N ALA A 181 1.37 -8.58 14.60
CA ALA A 181 1.69 -9.81 15.33
C ALA A 181 3.21 -9.99 15.46
N ALA A 182 3.98 -9.66 14.41
CA ALA A 182 5.44 -9.71 14.45
C ALA A 182 6.01 -8.76 15.50
N LEU A 183 5.53 -7.52 15.55
CA LEU A 183 5.94 -6.54 16.55
C LEU A 183 5.54 -6.95 17.99
N ASN A 184 4.33 -7.50 18.18
CA ASN A 184 3.93 -8.03 19.49
C ASN A 184 4.82 -9.20 19.93
N THR A 185 5.16 -10.11 19.03
CA THR A 185 6.05 -11.24 19.32
C THR A 185 7.45 -10.74 19.64
N ALA A 186 7.99 -9.79 18.85
CA ALA A 186 9.30 -9.20 19.11
C ALA A 186 9.34 -8.47 20.46
N SER A 187 8.28 -7.72 20.79
CA SER A 187 8.15 -7.05 22.09
C SER A 187 8.17 -8.05 23.27
N ALA A 188 7.42 -9.16 23.15
CA ALA A 188 7.38 -10.18 24.20
C ALA A 188 8.72 -10.95 24.34
N MET A 189 9.47 -11.10 23.24
CA MET A 189 10.75 -11.83 23.21
C MET A 189 11.97 -10.96 23.43
N ASN A 190 11.84 -9.64 23.47
CA ASN A 190 12.96 -8.69 23.34
C ASN A 190 13.85 -9.02 22.13
N ALA A 191 13.22 -9.21 20.97
CA ALA A 191 13.86 -9.64 19.74
C ALA A 191 13.98 -8.49 18.73
N TYR A 192 14.89 -8.65 17.78
CA TYR A 192 14.96 -7.79 16.59
C TYR A 192 13.84 -8.15 15.59
N VAL A 193 13.37 -7.16 14.84
CA VAL A 193 12.35 -7.34 13.81
C VAL A 193 12.44 -6.22 12.77
N LEU A 194 12.30 -6.56 11.49
CA LEU A 194 12.16 -5.56 10.43
C LEU A 194 10.71 -5.08 10.35
N SER A 195 10.50 -3.77 10.33
CA SER A 195 9.16 -3.17 10.13
C SER A 195 9.24 -2.01 9.15
N ASP A 196 8.15 -1.74 8.43
CA ASP A 196 7.97 -0.43 7.85
C ASP A 196 7.78 0.62 8.95
N ARG A 197 8.28 1.84 8.71
CA ARG A 197 8.23 2.92 9.70
C ARG A 197 6.80 3.30 10.08
N GLY A 198 5.86 3.26 9.13
CA GLY A 198 4.46 3.62 9.38
C GLY A 198 3.82 2.72 10.43
N THR A 199 3.92 1.40 10.24
CA THR A 199 3.40 0.45 11.23
C THR A 199 4.10 0.60 12.58
N TRP A 200 5.42 0.79 12.61
CA TRP A 200 6.14 1.03 13.88
C TRP A 200 5.65 2.29 14.61
N LEU A 201 5.43 3.39 13.91
CA LEU A 201 4.96 4.63 14.52
C LEU A 201 3.55 4.50 15.10
N SER A 202 2.68 3.72 14.46
CA SER A 202 1.32 3.42 14.91
C SER A 202 1.29 2.38 16.04
N PHE A 203 2.33 1.55 16.18
CA PHE A 203 2.39 0.47 17.13
C PHE A 203 2.58 0.99 18.56
N LYS A 204 1.72 0.57 19.50
CA LYS A 204 1.70 1.08 20.87
C LYS A 204 2.34 0.15 21.89
N ASN A 205 2.31 -1.18 21.67
CA ASN A 205 2.83 -2.18 22.62
C ASN A 205 4.35 -2.40 22.47
N ARG A 206 5.12 -1.31 22.53
CA ARG A 206 6.57 -1.32 22.20
C ARG A 206 7.43 -2.02 23.26
N GLY A 207 7.01 -2.04 24.54
CA GLY A 207 7.83 -2.57 25.62
C GLY A 207 9.22 -1.91 25.66
N GLU A 208 10.25 -2.73 25.61
CA GLU A 208 11.66 -2.28 25.58
C GLU A 208 12.22 -2.11 24.15
N LEU A 209 11.35 -2.18 23.11
CA LEU A 209 11.77 -2.03 21.72
C LEU A 209 11.91 -0.56 21.32
N ASP A 210 12.91 -0.30 20.47
CA ASP A 210 13.10 0.99 19.81
C ASP A 210 13.70 0.79 18.41
N VAL A 211 13.79 1.86 17.62
CA VAL A 211 14.52 1.83 16.33
C VAL A 211 16.01 1.73 16.62
N VAL A 212 16.64 0.68 16.16
CA VAL A 212 18.09 0.43 16.35
C VAL A 212 18.91 0.68 15.10
N VAL A 213 18.31 0.49 13.88
CA VAL A 213 18.95 0.82 12.60
C VAL A 213 17.96 1.52 11.68
N GLU A 214 18.39 2.65 11.12
CA GLU A 214 17.63 3.42 10.12
C GLU A 214 18.57 4.19 9.17
N GLY A 215 18.02 4.72 8.09
CA GLY A 215 18.72 5.62 7.16
C GLY A 215 19.68 4.92 6.18
N ASP A 216 19.68 3.60 6.10
CA ASP A 216 20.40 2.86 5.06
C ASP A 216 19.59 2.90 3.74
N LYS A 217 20.27 3.13 2.61
CA LYS A 217 19.64 3.15 1.29
C LYS A 217 18.91 1.85 0.93
N ARG A 218 19.37 0.71 1.48
CA ARG A 218 18.75 -0.60 1.26
C ARG A 218 17.41 -0.77 1.97
N LEU A 219 17.09 0.12 2.92
CA LEU A 219 15.82 0.17 3.65
C LEU A 219 14.72 0.94 2.91
N PHE A 220 15.02 1.49 1.73
CA PHE A 220 14.06 2.22 0.90
C PHE A 220 12.89 1.32 0.49
N ASN A 221 11.67 1.80 0.67
CA ASN A 221 10.42 1.08 0.44
C ASN A 221 9.49 1.88 -0.47
N GLN A 222 9.56 1.59 -1.77
CA GLN A 222 8.76 2.25 -2.81
C GLN A 222 7.39 1.58 -2.94
N TYR A 223 6.34 2.39 -2.94
CA TYR A 223 4.97 1.99 -3.21
C TYR A 223 4.63 2.20 -4.67
N GLY A 224 3.99 1.20 -5.26
CA GLY A 224 3.48 1.23 -6.62
C GLY A 224 1.99 0.98 -6.69
N VAL A 225 1.35 1.58 -7.71
CA VAL A 225 -0.06 1.35 -8.03
C VAL A 225 -0.21 0.89 -9.47
N MET A 226 -1.14 -0.03 -9.72
CA MET A 226 -1.36 -0.66 -11.03
C MET A 226 -2.83 -0.93 -11.24
N LEU A 227 -3.35 -0.65 -12.44
CA LEU A 227 -4.66 -1.13 -12.87
C LEU A 227 -4.55 -2.62 -13.24
N VAL A 228 -5.48 -3.44 -12.76
CA VAL A 228 -5.62 -4.83 -13.22
C VAL A 228 -6.06 -4.81 -14.69
N ASN A 229 -5.47 -5.69 -15.50
CA ASN A 229 -5.66 -5.65 -16.95
C ASN A 229 -7.09 -6.07 -17.35
N PRO A 230 -7.91 -5.15 -17.86
CA PRO A 230 -9.29 -5.44 -18.27
C PRO A 230 -9.39 -6.37 -19.50
N GLU A 231 -8.33 -6.49 -20.28
CA GLU A 231 -8.30 -7.46 -21.41
C GLU A 231 -8.27 -8.90 -20.90
N LYS A 232 -7.65 -9.16 -19.74
CA LYS A 232 -7.67 -10.46 -19.08
C LYS A 232 -8.90 -10.66 -18.21
N HIS A 233 -9.39 -9.59 -17.61
CA HIS A 233 -10.49 -9.60 -16.64
C HIS A 233 -11.55 -8.55 -16.99
N PRO A 234 -12.53 -8.88 -17.87
CA PRO A 234 -13.56 -7.93 -18.30
C PRO A 234 -14.47 -7.38 -17.19
N SER A 235 -14.44 -7.98 -16.00
CA SER A 235 -15.15 -7.50 -14.80
C SER A 235 -14.47 -6.33 -14.10
N VAL A 236 -13.21 -6.05 -14.42
CA VAL A 236 -12.44 -4.94 -13.84
C VAL A 236 -13.09 -3.62 -14.22
N LYS A 237 -13.32 -2.80 -13.22
CA LYS A 237 -13.89 -1.45 -13.37
C LYS A 237 -12.79 -0.47 -13.79
N ALA A 238 -12.32 -0.63 -15.03
CA ALA A 238 -11.13 0.02 -15.54
C ALA A 238 -11.18 1.55 -15.44
N GLU A 239 -12.30 2.18 -15.78
CA GLU A 239 -12.46 3.64 -15.73
C GLU A 239 -12.37 4.18 -14.31
N ALA A 240 -13.09 3.57 -13.37
CA ALA A 240 -13.08 3.96 -11.96
C ALA A 240 -11.73 3.64 -11.29
N GLY A 241 -11.11 2.50 -11.62
CA GLY A 241 -9.79 2.13 -11.16
C GLY A 241 -8.69 3.08 -11.67
N GLN A 242 -8.76 3.47 -12.94
CA GLN A 242 -7.84 4.46 -13.49
C GLN A 242 -8.04 5.83 -12.86
N SER A 243 -9.28 6.24 -12.59
CA SER A 243 -9.58 7.49 -11.89
C SER A 243 -8.92 7.54 -10.50
N PHE A 244 -8.91 6.41 -9.77
CA PHE A 244 -8.21 6.32 -8.49
C PHE A 244 -6.69 6.45 -8.65
N ILE A 245 -6.11 5.78 -9.63
CA ILE A 245 -4.67 5.89 -9.94
C ILE A 245 -4.29 7.33 -10.30
N ASP A 246 -5.04 7.94 -11.21
CA ASP A 246 -4.79 9.31 -11.69
C ASP A 246 -4.87 10.31 -10.53
N TRP A 247 -5.82 10.12 -9.61
CA TRP A 247 -5.91 10.97 -8.42
C TRP A 247 -4.72 10.75 -7.49
N LEU A 248 -4.31 9.51 -7.21
CA LEU A 248 -3.16 9.23 -6.34
C LEU A 248 -1.87 9.88 -6.83
N ILE A 249 -1.64 9.91 -8.15
CA ILE A 249 -0.44 10.51 -8.74
C ILE A 249 -0.62 12.00 -9.09
N SER A 250 -1.82 12.56 -8.92
CA SER A 250 -2.08 13.99 -9.14
C SER A 250 -1.44 14.86 -8.05
N PRO A 251 -1.26 16.18 -8.31
CA PRO A 251 -0.78 17.10 -7.28
C PRO A 251 -1.59 17.07 -5.99
N GLU A 252 -2.92 16.88 -6.10
CA GLU A 252 -3.83 16.82 -4.95
C GLU A 252 -3.63 15.54 -4.13
N GLY A 253 -3.65 14.37 -4.77
CA GLY A 253 -3.41 13.10 -4.11
C GLY A 253 -2.01 13.02 -3.48
N GLN A 254 -1.00 13.56 -4.17
CA GLN A 254 0.36 13.64 -3.66
C GLN A 254 0.46 14.57 -2.44
N ALA A 255 -0.27 15.71 -2.44
CA ALA A 255 -0.37 16.59 -1.27
C ALA A 255 -1.04 15.88 -0.09
N ALA A 256 -2.17 15.21 -0.33
CA ALA A 256 -2.88 14.45 0.70
C ALA A 256 -1.98 13.38 1.35
N ILE A 257 -1.21 12.64 0.56
CA ILE A 257 -0.23 11.65 1.07
C ILE A 257 0.86 12.35 1.91
N GLY A 258 1.40 13.48 1.44
CA GLY A 258 2.48 14.22 2.12
C GLY A 258 2.03 14.90 3.41
N GLU A 259 0.76 15.23 3.55
CA GLU A 259 0.16 15.82 4.74
C GLU A 259 -0.15 14.80 5.83
N TYR A 260 -0.18 13.51 5.48
CA TYR A 260 -0.44 12.46 6.47
C TYR A 260 0.68 12.35 7.49
N LYS A 261 0.34 12.51 8.78
CA LYS A 261 1.29 12.50 9.90
C LYS A 261 0.74 11.69 11.07
N ILE A 262 1.62 10.96 11.73
CA ILE A 262 1.36 10.36 13.04
C ILE A 262 2.25 11.04 14.08
N ASP A 263 1.65 11.51 15.17
CA ASP A 263 2.34 12.25 16.23
C ASP A 263 3.22 13.42 15.67
N GLY A 264 2.71 14.11 14.63
CA GLY A 264 3.38 15.23 13.94
C GLY A 264 4.51 14.82 12.99
N LYS A 265 4.80 13.53 12.83
CA LYS A 265 5.85 13.02 11.92
C LYS A 265 5.25 12.57 10.60
N GLN A 266 5.82 13.03 9.50
CA GLN A 266 5.48 12.56 8.16
C GLN A 266 5.90 11.10 8.00
N LEU A 267 5.00 10.28 7.42
CA LEU A 267 5.22 8.85 7.24
C LEU A 267 5.56 8.48 5.81
N PHE A 268 4.90 9.12 4.86
CA PHE A 268 5.04 8.82 3.44
C PHE A 268 5.53 10.06 2.71
N TYR A 269 6.43 9.83 1.78
CA TYR A 269 7.04 10.86 0.97
C TYR A 269 6.56 10.70 -0.48
N PRO A 270 5.66 11.58 -0.95
CA PRO A 270 5.15 11.54 -2.32
C PRO A 270 6.29 11.63 -3.33
N ASN A 271 6.25 10.80 -4.38
CA ASN A 271 7.26 10.84 -5.44
C ASN A 271 6.73 10.34 -6.79
N ALA A 272 5.43 10.47 -7.04
CA ALA A 272 4.88 10.19 -8.36
C ALA A 272 5.51 11.13 -9.39
N GLU A 273 6.11 10.55 -10.44
CA GLU A 273 6.55 11.33 -11.59
C GLU A 273 5.31 11.80 -12.35
N GLN A 274 5.14 13.13 -12.43
CA GLN A 274 4.15 13.70 -13.33
C GLN A 274 4.68 13.52 -14.75
N GLU A 275 3.98 12.75 -15.59
CA GLU A 275 4.24 12.78 -17.02
C GLU A 275 4.03 14.23 -17.47
N ARG A 276 5.12 14.92 -17.83
CA ARG A 276 5.05 16.26 -18.41
C ARG A 276 4.40 16.09 -19.78
N SER A 277 3.12 16.46 -19.84
CA SER A 277 2.35 16.57 -21.08
C SER A 277 2.92 17.67 -22.00
#